data_a452330732448d6e1e77b01fab562bb6
#
_entry.id   a452330732448d6e1e77b01fab562bb6
#
_cell.length_a   1.000
_cell.length_b   1.000
_cell.length_c   1.000
_cell.angle_alpha   90.00
_cell.angle_beta   90.00
_cell.angle_gamma   90.00
#
_symmetry.space_group_name_H-M   'P 1'
#
loop_
_entity.id
_entity.type
_entity.pdbx_description
1 polymer ?
#
loop_
_entity_poly.entity_id
_entity_poly.type
_entity_poly.pdbx_seq_one_letter_code
_entity_poly.pdbx_strand_id
1 'polypeptide(L)'
;KYFYFPFFKREIPIEYDQQIERCIDEESKIYIAGFNSSYDIDHVERKKSGICVGAIQNDEIGFSIDNDYIKLLTWHHPISGDGSIGDKTFLDTFVALFYKACFHRHIHEATKESYGYDDTHDLKMIGAGSLGALKKDRDDGIPLQYNLVEIDTIQRKFIVHTRKREKENGIWMADARW
;
A
#
# COMPACT_ATOMS: atom_id res chain seq x y z
N LYS A 1 16.99 -0.84 -12.91
CA LYS A 1 17.39 -1.93 -13.82
C LYS A 1 18.14 -3.04 -13.07
N TYR A 2 19.25 -2.73 -12.38
CA TYR A 2 20.11 -3.75 -11.72
C TYR A 2 19.46 -4.46 -10.53
N PHE A 3 18.47 -3.86 -9.88
CA PHE A 3 17.77 -4.46 -8.74
C PHE A 3 16.49 -5.18 -9.20
N TYR A 4 15.69 -4.54 -10.03
CA TYR A 4 14.37 -5.01 -10.40
C TYR A 4 14.42 -6.30 -11.25
N PHE A 5 15.22 -6.31 -12.31
CA PHE A 5 15.29 -7.45 -13.22
C PHE A 5 15.68 -8.79 -12.57
N PRO A 6 16.69 -8.85 -11.64
CA PRO A 6 17.02 -10.13 -11.00
C PRO A 6 15.86 -10.78 -10.25
N PHE A 7 14.96 -9.99 -9.68
CA PHE A 7 13.82 -10.49 -8.91
C PHE A 7 12.61 -10.80 -9.78
N PHE A 8 12.24 -9.89 -10.66
CA PHE A 8 11.00 -9.97 -11.43
C PHE A 8 11.17 -10.57 -12.83
N LYS A 9 12.43 -10.79 -13.27
CA LYS A 9 12.79 -11.35 -14.60
C LYS A 9 12.26 -10.52 -15.78
N ARG A 10 11.97 -9.25 -15.55
CA ARG A 10 11.54 -8.27 -16.55
C ARG A 10 12.11 -6.90 -16.27
N GLU A 11 12.14 -6.02 -17.26
CA GLU A 11 12.52 -4.64 -17.08
C GLU A 11 11.38 -3.84 -16.46
N ILE A 12 11.72 -2.78 -15.69
CA ILE A 12 10.73 -1.81 -15.22
C ILE A 12 10.17 -1.09 -16.45
N PRO A 13 8.86 -1.02 -16.62
CA PRO A 13 8.25 -0.20 -17.66
C PRO A 13 8.71 1.25 -17.54
N ILE A 14 9.03 1.88 -18.66
CA ILE A 14 9.43 3.30 -18.70
C ILE A 14 8.21 4.19 -18.54
N GLU A 15 7.14 3.85 -19.22
CA GLU A 15 5.89 4.61 -19.21
C GLU A 15 5.17 4.44 -17.87
N TYR A 16 4.75 5.53 -17.25
CA TYR A 16 4.12 5.52 -15.94
C TYR A 16 2.78 4.80 -15.91
N ASP A 17 2.03 4.82 -16.99
CA ASP A 17 0.76 4.13 -17.14
C ASP A 17 0.88 2.60 -17.19
N GLN A 18 2.10 2.10 -17.39
CA GLN A 18 2.43 0.68 -17.37
C GLN A 18 3.07 0.22 -16.04
N GLN A 19 3.31 1.14 -15.11
CA GLN A 19 3.95 0.84 -13.84
C GLN A 19 2.95 0.34 -12.79
N ILE A 20 2.36 -0.80 -13.10
CA ILE A 20 1.49 -1.56 -12.22
C ILE A 20 1.99 -2.99 -12.10
N GLU A 21 2.03 -3.53 -10.87
CA GLU A 21 2.32 -4.91 -10.56
C GLU A 21 1.06 -5.63 -10.10
N ARG A 22 0.86 -6.87 -10.52
CA ARG A 22 -0.33 -7.64 -10.19
C ARG A 22 0.04 -9.00 -9.65
N CYS A 23 -0.67 -9.41 -8.61
CA CYS A 23 -0.58 -10.75 -8.05
C CYS A 23 -2.00 -11.31 -7.90
N ILE A 24 -2.23 -12.50 -8.44
CA ILE A 24 -3.50 -13.21 -8.35
C ILE A 24 -3.23 -14.53 -7.67
N ASP A 25 -3.94 -14.79 -6.59
CA ASP A 25 -4.03 -16.10 -5.97
C ASP A 25 -5.43 -16.67 -6.20
N GLU A 26 -5.51 -17.60 -7.14
CA GLU A 26 -6.75 -18.24 -7.58
C GLU A 26 -7.35 -19.14 -6.48
N GLU A 27 -6.49 -19.76 -5.67
CA GLU A 27 -6.91 -20.68 -4.60
C GLU A 27 -7.58 -19.90 -3.46
N SER A 28 -6.93 -18.81 -3.01
CA SER A 28 -7.42 -17.97 -1.92
C SER A 28 -8.38 -16.87 -2.39
N LYS A 29 -8.58 -16.72 -3.69
CA LYS A 29 -9.37 -15.63 -4.27
C LYS A 29 -8.88 -14.24 -3.82
N ILE A 30 -7.58 -14.02 -3.91
CA ILE A 30 -6.97 -12.74 -3.56
C ILE A 30 -6.37 -12.11 -4.82
N TYR A 31 -6.66 -10.83 -5.01
CA TYR A 31 -6.05 -9.98 -6.03
C TYR A 31 -5.33 -8.81 -5.38
N ILE A 32 -4.06 -8.61 -5.74
CA ILE A 32 -3.25 -7.48 -5.26
C ILE A 32 -2.75 -6.67 -6.45
N ALA A 33 -3.06 -5.38 -6.47
CA ALA A 33 -2.52 -4.43 -7.44
C ALA A 33 -1.55 -3.46 -6.75
N GLY A 34 -0.34 -3.38 -7.26
CA GLY A 34 0.72 -2.48 -6.80
C GLY A 34 0.94 -1.33 -7.77
N PHE A 35 0.79 -0.08 -7.31
CA PHE A 35 0.95 1.12 -8.13
C PHE A 35 2.21 1.90 -7.77
N ASN A 36 2.86 2.48 -8.77
CA ASN A 36 3.90 3.46 -8.52
C ASN A 36 3.29 4.78 -8.04
N SER A 37 3.54 5.14 -6.79
CA SER A 37 3.10 6.41 -6.21
C SER A 37 4.14 7.53 -6.25
N SER A 38 5.25 7.32 -6.98
CA SER A 38 6.27 8.35 -7.21
C SER A 38 6.03 9.13 -8.50
N TYR A 39 4.89 8.93 -9.16
CA TYR A 39 4.44 9.76 -10.26
C TYR A 39 4.36 11.22 -9.80
N ASP A 40 4.72 12.16 -10.63
CA ASP A 40 4.81 13.59 -10.34
C ASP A 40 5.94 14.04 -9.39
N ILE A 41 6.68 13.15 -8.75
CA ILE A 41 7.84 13.57 -7.95
C ILE A 41 8.98 13.93 -8.91
N ASP A 42 9.36 15.19 -8.90
CA ASP A 42 10.59 15.63 -9.56
C ASP A 42 11.45 16.50 -8.61
N HIS A 43 12.74 16.57 -8.91
CA HIS A 43 13.71 17.32 -8.12
C HIS A 43 13.71 18.82 -8.41
N VAL A 44 13.00 19.25 -9.45
CA VAL A 44 12.95 20.65 -9.92
C VAL A 44 11.76 21.38 -9.32
N GLU A 45 10.56 20.86 -9.53
CA GLU A 45 9.31 21.50 -9.12
C GLU A 45 8.82 21.06 -7.75
N ARG A 46 9.42 20.03 -7.16
CA ARG A 46 9.03 19.43 -5.86
C ARG A 46 7.54 19.11 -5.78
N LYS A 47 6.99 18.58 -6.86
CA LYS A 47 5.60 18.16 -6.90
C LYS A 47 5.32 17.10 -5.84
N LYS A 48 4.09 17.03 -5.40
CA LYS A 48 3.64 15.98 -4.50
C LYS A 48 3.63 14.63 -5.22
N SER A 49 3.78 13.56 -4.45
CA SER A 49 3.59 12.20 -4.95
C SER A 49 2.20 12.01 -5.55
N GLY A 50 2.07 11.10 -6.49
CA GLY A 50 0.83 10.79 -7.19
C GLY A 50 0.81 9.37 -7.73
N ILE A 51 -0.32 8.94 -8.22
CA ILE A 51 -0.49 7.70 -9.00
C ILE A 51 -0.95 8.10 -10.40
N CYS A 52 -0.30 7.56 -11.42
CA CYS A 52 -0.70 7.81 -12.80
C CYS A 52 -2.11 7.25 -13.05
N VAL A 53 -3.05 8.11 -13.44
CA VAL A 53 -4.43 7.72 -13.74
C VAL A 53 -4.47 6.68 -14.88
N GLY A 54 -3.59 6.80 -15.86
CA GLY A 54 -3.45 5.81 -16.92
C GLY A 54 -3.10 4.42 -16.41
N ALA A 55 -2.27 4.31 -15.35
CA ALA A 55 -1.96 3.02 -14.73
C ALA A 55 -3.20 2.38 -14.09
N ILE A 56 -4.08 3.19 -13.50
CA ILE A 56 -5.34 2.70 -12.93
C ILE A 56 -6.27 2.22 -14.05
N GLN A 57 -6.41 3.00 -15.11
CA GLN A 57 -7.23 2.65 -16.28
C GLN A 57 -6.73 1.40 -17.00
N ASN A 58 -5.43 1.17 -17.01
CA ASN A 58 -4.79 -0.02 -17.59
C ASN A 58 -4.87 -1.25 -16.69
N ASP A 59 -5.46 -1.15 -15.50
CA ASP A 59 -5.72 -2.30 -14.64
C ASP A 59 -6.97 -3.09 -15.08
N GLU A 60 -6.96 -3.59 -16.31
CA GLU A 60 -8.05 -4.36 -16.89
C GLU A 60 -8.49 -5.54 -15.98
N ILE A 61 -7.53 -6.17 -15.28
CA ILE A 61 -7.82 -7.26 -14.35
C ILE A 61 -8.60 -6.74 -13.15
N GLY A 62 -8.16 -5.65 -12.52
CA GLY A 62 -8.85 -5.06 -11.37
C GLY A 62 -10.29 -4.63 -11.69
N PHE A 63 -10.54 -4.22 -12.94
CA PHE A 63 -11.88 -3.88 -13.42
C PHE A 63 -12.75 -5.12 -13.72
N SER A 64 -12.15 -6.19 -14.24
CA SER A 64 -12.89 -7.36 -14.76
C SER A 64 -12.97 -8.54 -13.79
N ILE A 65 -12.05 -8.63 -12.80
CA ILE A 65 -12.01 -9.75 -11.86
C ILE A 65 -13.29 -9.79 -10.99
N ASP A 66 -13.80 -10.99 -10.76
CA ASP A 66 -15.03 -11.18 -10.01
C ASP A 66 -14.98 -10.58 -8.60
N ASN A 67 -16.16 -10.18 -8.09
CA ASN A 67 -16.30 -9.64 -6.75
C ASN A 67 -16.16 -10.70 -5.65
N ASP A 68 -15.99 -11.98 -5.98
CA ASP A 68 -15.61 -13.02 -5.03
C ASP A 68 -14.13 -12.93 -4.62
N TYR A 69 -13.30 -12.22 -5.40
CA TYR A 69 -11.93 -11.90 -4.98
C TYR A 69 -11.89 -10.81 -3.91
N ILE A 70 -10.98 -10.98 -2.95
CA ILE A 70 -10.57 -9.91 -2.04
C ILE A 70 -9.54 -9.05 -2.77
N LYS A 71 -9.94 -7.84 -3.16
CA LYS A 71 -9.10 -6.90 -3.90
C LYS A 71 -8.32 -6.01 -2.93
N LEU A 72 -6.99 -6.02 -3.07
CA LEU A 72 -6.06 -5.27 -2.23
C LEU A 72 -5.18 -4.37 -3.08
N LEU A 73 -4.74 -3.28 -2.50
CA LEU A 73 -3.85 -2.30 -3.12
C LEU A 73 -2.54 -2.21 -2.34
N THR A 74 -1.48 -1.85 -3.05
CA THR A 74 -0.23 -1.43 -2.42
C THR A 74 0.44 -0.30 -3.20
N TRP A 75 0.96 0.67 -2.49
CA TRP A 75 1.84 1.73 -3.00
C TRP A 75 2.74 2.27 -1.88
N HIS A 76 3.57 3.26 -2.15
CA HIS A 76 4.55 3.74 -1.15
C HIS A 76 4.03 4.90 -0.30
N HIS A 77 3.51 5.97 -0.91
CA HIS A 77 3.19 7.23 -0.21
C HIS A 77 1.83 7.18 0.50
N PRO A 78 1.67 7.83 1.67
CA PRO A 78 0.40 7.89 2.38
C PRO A 78 -0.61 8.79 1.66
N ILE A 79 -1.87 8.71 2.05
CA ILE A 79 -2.92 9.63 1.58
C ILE A 79 -3.07 10.86 2.45
N SER A 80 -2.51 10.88 3.65
CA SER A 80 -2.57 12.00 4.59
C SER A 80 -1.19 12.27 5.21
N GLY A 81 -1.03 13.44 5.79
CA GLY A 81 0.21 13.84 6.45
C GLY A 81 1.33 14.26 5.50
N ASP A 82 2.54 14.31 6.02
CA ASP A 82 3.73 14.70 5.27
C ASP A 82 4.08 13.67 4.21
N GLY A 83 4.48 14.16 3.03
CA GLY A 83 4.78 13.30 1.88
C GLY A 83 3.56 12.60 1.26
N SER A 84 2.34 13.05 1.62
CA SER A 84 1.11 12.46 1.10
C SER A 84 0.90 12.71 -0.39
N ILE A 85 0.14 11.80 -1.03
CA ILE A 85 -0.32 11.92 -2.40
C ILE A 85 -1.13 13.22 -2.58
N GLY A 86 -0.84 13.97 -3.64
CA GLY A 86 -1.46 15.27 -3.91
C GLY A 86 -2.91 15.15 -4.34
N ASP A 87 -3.14 14.50 -5.48
CA ASP A 87 -4.47 14.23 -6.00
C ASP A 87 -4.96 12.86 -5.51
N LYS A 88 -6.14 12.84 -4.92
CA LYS A 88 -6.76 11.65 -4.31
C LYS A 88 -8.05 11.20 -5.02
N THR A 89 -8.41 11.85 -6.11
CA THR A 89 -9.67 11.56 -6.84
C THR A 89 -9.75 10.11 -7.34
N PHE A 90 -8.59 9.48 -7.54
CA PHE A 90 -8.50 8.08 -7.92
C PHE A 90 -9.01 7.10 -6.85
N LEU A 91 -9.08 7.51 -5.58
CA LEU A 91 -9.58 6.66 -4.49
C LEU A 91 -11.04 6.27 -4.71
N ASP A 92 -11.85 7.18 -5.26
CA ASP A 92 -13.26 6.90 -5.58
C ASP A 92 -13.39 5.72 -6.57
N THR A 93 -12.46 5.62 -7.52
CA THR A 93 -12.42 4.50 -8.47
C THR A 93 -12.17 3.18 -7.74
N PHE A 94 -11.22 3.13 -6.82
CA PHE A 94 -10.91 1.91 -6.06
C PHE A 94 -12.04 1.51 -5.11
N VAL A 95 -12.71 2.49 -4.50
CA VAL A 95 -13.91 2.25 -3.68
C VAL A 95 -15.04 1.67 -4.55
N ALA A 96 -15.30 2.25 -5.72
CA ALA A 96 -16.32 1.78 -6.66
C ALA A 96 -16.02 0.36 -7.19
N LEU A 97 -14.75 0.00 -7.31
CA LEU A 97 -14.28 -1.33 -7.72
C LEU A 97 -14.20 -2.34 -6.56
N PHE A 98 -14.69 -1.97 -5.37
CA PHE A 98 -14.75 -2.82 -4.18
C PHE A 98 -13.38 -3.29 -3.67
N TYR A 99 -12.32 -2.52 -3.85
CA TYR A 99 -11.06 -2.77 -3.14
C TYR A 99 -11.25 -2.58 -1.64
N LYS A 100 -10.68 -3.47 -0.83
CA LYS A 100 -10.94 -3.53 0.62
C LYS A 100 -9.86 -2.87 1.47
N ALA A 101 -8.63 -2.96 1.04
CA ALA A 101 -7.51 -2.34 1.77
C ALA A 101 -6.40 -1.89 0.82
N CYS A 102 -5.70 -0.85 1.24
CA CYS A 102 -4.44 -0.42 0.68
C CYS A 102 -3.35 -0.47 1.76
N PHE A 103 -2.24 -1.11 1.41
CA PHE A 103 -1.06 -1.15 2.24
C PHE A 103 -0.03 -0.17 1.69
N HIS A 104 0.42 0.76 2.54
CA HIS A 104 1.41 1.76 2.15
C HIS A 104 2.52 1.89 3.20
N ARG A 105 3.62 2.56 2.84
CA ARG A 105 4.76 2.79 3.73
C ARG A 105 5.49 4.07 3.31
N HIS A 106 5.54 5.07 4.12
CA HIS A 106 6.41 6.24 3.91
C HIS A 106 6.79 6.89 5.24
N ILE A 107 5.83 7.00 6.14
CA ILE A 107 5.92 7.78 7.37
C ILE A 107 6.59 7.06 8.54
N HIS A 108 7.18 5.90 8.32
CA HIS A 108 7.90 5.10 9.32
C HIS A 108 7.11 4.74 10.60
N GLU A 109 5.85 5.12 10.70
CA GLU A 109 4.91 4.79 11.77
C GLU A 109 3.73 4.00 11.21
N ALA A 110 3.22 3.03 11.99
CA ALA A 110 2.02 2.32 11.63
C ALA A 110 0.80 3.26 11.74
N THR A 111 -0.06 3.25 10.75
CA THR A 111 -1.27 4.07 10.71
C THR A 111 -2.46 3.26 10.21
N LYS A 112 -3.67 3.69 10.57
CA LYS A 112 -4.91 3.13 10.05
C LYS A 112 -5.90 4.25 9.81
N GLU A 113 -6.33 4.36 8.58
CA GLU A 113 -7.34 5.32 8.12
C GLU A 113 -8.41 4.60 7.30
N SER A 114 -9.53 5.25 7.06
CA SER A 114 -10.59 4.75 6.19
C SER A 114 -10.97 5.82 5.18
N TYR A 115 -11.23 5.38 3.96
CA TYR A 115 -11.72 6.24 2.89
C TYR A 115 -12.95 5.57 2.25
N GLY A 116 -14.10 6.20 2.33
CA GLY A 116 -15.34 5.66 1.82
C GLY A 116 -16.56 6.40 2.40
N TYR A 117 -17.75 5.97 2.00
CA TYR A 117 -19.00 6.61 2.38
C TYR A 117 -20.01 5.68 3.09
N ASP A 118 -19.74 4.38 3.13
CA ASP A 118 -20.49 3.39 3.91
C ASP A 118 -19.64 2.14 4.19
N ASP A 119 -20.15 1.21 4.98
CA ASP A 119 -19.44 -0.03 5.36
C ASP A 119 -19.12 -0.97 4.19
N THR A 120 -19.83 -0.84 3.07
CA THR A 120 -19.62 -1.65 1.87
C THR A 120 -18.55 -1.02 0.97
N HIS A 121 -18.61 0.29 0.87
CA HIS A 121 -17.72 1.13 0.05
C HIS A 121 -16.70 1.82 0.96
N ASP A 122 -15.87 1.02 1.60
CA ASP A 122 -14.86 1.50 2.55
C ASP A 122 -13.50 0.85 2.24
N LEU A 123 -12.55 1.69 1.83
CA LEU A 123 -11.17 1.32 1.58
C LEU A 123 -10.33 1.60 2.83
N LYS A 124 -9.85 0.56 3.49
CA LYS A 124 -8.95 0.70 4.63
C LYS A 124 -7.55 1.07 4.17
N MET A 125 -7.03 2.17 4.67
CA MET A 125 -5.65 2.62 4.43
C MET A 125 -4.78 2.17 5.61
N ILE A 126 -3.81 1.31 5.36
CA ILE A 126 -3.01 0.65 6.40
C ILE A 126 -1.54 0.99 6.15
N GLY A 127 -1.02 1.90 6.96
CA GLY A 127 0.38 2.25 6.96
C GLY A 127 1.22 1.24 7.74
N ALA A 128 2.29 0.75 7.12
CA ALA A 128 3.29 -0.04 7.81
C ALA A 128 4.40 0.87 8.32
N GLY A 129 4.83 0.67 9.56
CA GLY A 129 6.03 1.30 10.09
C GLY A 129 7.30 0.78 9.41
N SER A 130 8.45 1.20 9.87
CA SER A 130 9.73 0.82 9.28
C SER A 130 10.38 -0.35 9.98
N LEU A 131 10.67 -1.44 9.24
CA LEU A 131 11.41 -2.60 9.73
C LEU A 131 12.90 -2.30 9.97
N GLY A 132 13.49 -1.35 9.23
CA GLY A 132 14.93 -1.12 9.20
C GLY A 132 15.38 0.33 9.05
N ALA A 133 14.49 1.34 9.27
CA ALA A 133 14.93 2.73 9.24
C ALA A 133 15.88 3.05 10.38
N LEU A 134 16.92 3.83 10.09
CA LEU A 134 17.84 4.32 11.11
C LEU A 134 17.09 5.21 12.12
N LYS A 135 17.60 5.28 13.37
CA LYS A 135 16.99 6.10 14.42
C LYS A 135 16.84 7.58 14.00
N LYS A 136 17.81 8.11 13.25
CA LYS A 136 17.80 9.50 12.74
C LYS A 136 16.73 9.78 11.69
N ASP A 137 16.19 8.73 11.07
CA ASP A 137 15.19 8.81 9.98
C ASP A 137 13.77 8.49 10.51
N ARG A 138 13.61 8.41 11.83
CA ARG A 138 12.33 8.18 12.52
C ARG A 138 12.14 9.24 13.58
N ASP A 139 10.90 9.63 13.81
CA ASP A 139 10.55 10.55 14.91
C ASP A 139 10.89 9.93 16.27
N ASP A 140 11.17 10.78 17.24
CA ASP A 140 11.49 10.34 18.61
C ASP A 140 10.32 9.56 19.20
N GLY A 141 10.65 8.38 19.73
CA GLY A 141 9.65 7.48 20.32
C GLY A 141 8.99 6.50 19.34
N ILE A 142 9.22 6.63 18.02
CA ILE A 142 8.70 5.67 17.04
C ILE A 142 9.63 4.45 16.98
N PRO A 143 9.15 3.24 17.35
CA PRO A 143 9.96 2.02 17.28
C PRO A 143 10.09 1.51 15.85
N LEU A 144 10.94 0.52 15.63
CA LEU A 144 10.86 -0.29 14.41
C LEU A 144 9.54 -1.07 14.40
N GLN A 145 8.87 -1.12 13.26
CA GLN A 145 7.56 -1.75 13.15
C GLN A 145 7.38 -2.49 11.82
N TYR A 146 6.53 -3.51 11.84
CA TYR A 146 5.96 -4.14 10.65
C TYR A 146 4.54 -4.64 10.93
N ASN A 147 3.78 -4.83 9.87
CA ASN A 147 2.45 -5.43 9.94
C ASN A 147 2.50 -6.87 9.42
N LEU A 148 1.83 -7.77 10.14
CA LEU A 148 1.45 -9.10 9.68
C LEU A 148 -0.05 -9.06 9.44
N VAL A 149 -0.48 -9.37 8.22
CA VAL A 149 -1.88 -9.35 7.82
C VAL A 149 -2.39 -10.78 7.70
N GLU A 150 -3.41 -11.08 8.47
CA GLU A 150 -4.16 -12.33 8.40
C GLU A 150 -5.45 -12.08 7.62
N ILE A 151 -5.72 -12.88 6.60
CA ILE A 151 -6.89 -12.75 5.75
C ILE A 151 -7.74 -14.01 5.86
N ASP A 152 -8.96 -13.87 6.40
CA ASP A 152 -10.00 -14.89 6.34
C ASP A 152 -10.78 -14.71 5.02
N THR A 153 -10.50 -15.57 4.07
CA THR A 153 -11.10 -15.49 2.73
C THR A 153 -12.56 -15.95 2.71
N ILE A 154 -12.97 -16.74 3.69
CA ILE A 154 -14.36 -17.22 3.84
C ILE A 154 -15.24 -16.10 4.40
N GLN A 155 -14.82 -15.50 5.51
CA GLN A 155 -15.55 -14.39 6.14
C GLN A 155 -15.26 -13.04 5.47
N ARG A 156 -14.31 -12.99 4.54
CA ARG A 156 -13.84 -11.79 3.83
C ARG A 156 -13.39 -10.69 4.81
N LYS A 157 -12.67 -11.09 5.84
CA LYS A 157 -12.14 -10.21 6.88
C LYS A 157 -10.63 -10.26 6.90
N PHE A 158 -10.03 -9.18 7.37
CA PHE A 158 -8.59 -9.17 7.64
C PHE A 158 -8.29 -8.57 9.01
N ILE A 159 -7.26 -9.09 9.65
CA ILE A 159 -6.74 -8.65 10.92
C ILE A 159 -5.29 -8.19 10.68
N VAL A 160 -4.97 -7.00 11.16
CA VAL A 160 -3.61 -6.45 11.08
C VAL A 160 -2.96 -6.55 12.45
N HIS A 161 -1.88 -7.31 12.51
CA HIS A 161 -1.06 -7.46 13.71
C HIS A 161 0.18 -6.59 13.57
N THR A 162 0.18 -5.42 14.17
CA THR A 162 1.37 -4.56 14.22
C THR A 162 2.36 -5.11 15.25
N ARG A 163 3.59 -5.30 14.83
CA ARG A 163 4.71 -5.72 15.66
C ARG A 163 5.70 -4.58 15.80
N LYS A 164 6.28 -4.42 17.00
CA LYS A 164 7.28 -3.39 17.29
C LYS A 164 8.55 -3.97 17.89
N ARG A 165 9.64 -3.25 17.70
CA ARG A 165 10.92 -3.47 18.33
C ARG A 165 11.52 -2.14 18.77
N GLU A 166 11.60 -1.91 20.05
CA GLU A 166 12.01 -0.61 20.62
C GLU A 166 13.52 -0.38 20.58
N LYS A 167 14.30 -1.46 20.70
CA LYS A 167 15.77 -1.42 20.69
C LYS A 167 16.32 -2.20 19.51
N GLU A 168 17.44 -1.77 18.98
CA GLU A 168 18.05 -2.34 17.77
C GLU A 168 18.23 -3.87 17.82
N ASN A 169 18.64 -4.40 18.97
CA ASN A 169 18.81 -5.84 19.22
C ASN A 169 17.71 -6.42 20.14
N GLY A 170 16.58 -5.72 20.28
CA GLY A 170 15.45 -6.16 21.10
C GLY A 170 14.60 -7.23 20.41
N ILE A 171 13.71 -7.83 21.19
CA ILE A 171 12.71 -8.77 20.68
C ILE A 171 11.56 -8.04 19.98
N TRP A 172 10.93 -8.69 19.02
CA TRP A 172 9.69 -8.24 18.42
C TRP A 172 8.51 -8.60 19.34
N MET A 173 7.63 -7.64 19.60
CA MET A 173 6.44 -7.82 20.43
C MET A 173 5.21 -7.17 19.75
N ALA A 174 4.02 -7.49 20.23
CA ALA A 174 2.81 -6.82 19.77
C ALA A 174 2.88 -5.32 20.07
N ASP A 175 2.43 -4.50 19.14
CA ASP A 175 2.23 -3.08 19.39
C ASP A 175 0.78 -2.83 19.76
N ALA A 176 0.52 -2.59 21.04
CA ALA A 176 -0.83 -2.41 21.56
C ALA A 176 -1.46 -1.04 21.24
N ARG A 177 -0.75 -0.19 20.48
CA ARG A 177 -1.29 1.10 20.01
C ARG A 177 -2.22 0.93 18.81
N TRP A 178 -2.20 -0.25 18.17
CA TRP A 178 -2.92 -0.55 16.91
C TRP A 178 -3.71 -1.84 16.98
#